data_3c53a83ef549cb68845948039143863b
#
_entry.id   3c53a83ef549cb68845948039143863b
#
_cell.length_a   1.000
_cell.length_b   1.000
_cell.length_c   1.000
_cell.angle_alpha   90.00
_cell.angle_beta   90.00
_cell.angle_gamma   90.00
#
_symmetry.space_group_name_H-M   'P 1'
#
loop_
_entity.id
_entity.type
_entity.pdbx_description
1 polymer ?
#
loop_
_entity_poly.entity_id
_entity_poly.type
_entity_poly.pdbx_seq_one_letter_code
_entity_poly.pdbx_strand_id
1 'polypeptide(L)'
;MSTGIRIVMLGRQGAGKGTQAVRLAEHHDVPHISTGDMLRAAVKAGTEFGLKAKSVMDAGQLVSDEIMVGVVDERLNEADAADRGYILDGFPRTEAQAEALERITASRPLDAVLNLEVPEDVVLERMTKRRVCVTCGRIYSVDSPPAVDW
;
A
#
# COMPACT_ATOMS: atom_id res chain seq x y z
N MET A 1 20.81 -10.11 -14.43
CA MET A 1 19.41 -9.71 -14.58
C MET A 1 18.86 -9.53 -13.16
N SER A 2 18.55 -8.33 -12.80
CA SER A 2 17.85 -8.11 -11.52
C SER A 2 16.44 -8.62 -11.71
N THR A 3 16.14 -9.80 -11.19
CA THR A 3 14.76 -10.23 -10.98
C THR A 3 14.22 -9.34 -9.87
N GLY A 4 13.46 -8.33 -10.22
CA GLY A 4 12.85 -7.44 -9.26
C GLY A 4 12.03 -8.24 -8.24
N ILE A 5 12.10 -7.86 -6.98
CA ILE A 5 11.40 -8.55 -5.90
C ILE A 5 9.93 -8.09 -5.84
N ARG A 6 9.02 -9.04 -5.60
CA ARG A 6 7.57 -8.80 -5.48
C ARG A 6 7.09 -9.30 -4.13
N ILE A 7 6.87 -8.36 -3.22
CA ILE A 7 6.49 -8.66 -1.83
C ILE A 7 5.16 -8.02 -1.51
N VAL A 8 4.31 -8.76 -0.81
CA VAL A 8 3.10 -8.26 -0.16
C VAL A 8 3.35 -8.11 1.33
N MET A 9 3.00 -6.95 1.89
CA MET A 9 3.08 -6.67 3.32
C MET A 9 1.68 -6.71 3.92
N LEU A 10 1.47 -7.61 4.86
CA LEU A 10 0.25 -7.72 5.65
C LEU A 10 0.50 -7.32 7.10
N GLY A 11 -0.55 -6.92 7.79
CA GLY A 11 -0.49 -6.55 9.20
C GLY A 11 -1.55 -5.51 9.56
N ARG A 12 -1.85 -5.42 10.83
CA ARG A 12 -2.81 -4.43 11.34
C ARG A 12 -2.28 -3.01 11.16
N GLN A 13 -3.19 -2.07 11.06
CA GLN A 13 -2.85 -0.64 11.16
C GLN A 13 -2.11 -0.37 12.48
N GLY A 14 -0.98 0.32 12.42
CA GLY A 14 -0.12 0.56 13.59
C GLY A 14 0.93 -0.53 13.86
N ALA A 15 0.97 -1.62 13.08
CA ALA A 15 1.99 -2.67 13.21
C ALA A 15 3.40 -2.23 12.72
N GLY A 16 3.49 -1.12 12.00
CA GLY A 16 4.76 -0.64 11.40
C GLY A 16 4.96 -1.08 9.96
N LYS A 17 3.90 -1.58 9.34
CA LYS A 17 3.87 -2.10 7.98
C LYS A 17 4.40 -1.10 6.95
N GLY A 18 3.88 0.12 6.93
CA GLY A 18 4.33 1.17 6.01
C GLY A 18 5.80 1.56 6.22
N THR A 19 6.26 1.64 7.46
CA THR A 19 7.66 1.95 7.79
C THR A 19 8.62 0.87 7.26
N GLN A 20 8.28 -0.39 7.43
CA GLN A 20 9.09 -1.50 6.93
C GLN A 20 9.01 -1.63 5.40
N ALA A 21 7.84 -1.40 4.83
CA ALA A 21 7.64 -1.42 3.37
C ALA A 21 8.52 -0.38 2.66
N VAL A 22 8.60 0.84 3.19
CA VAL A 22 9.48 1.90 2.64
C VAL A 22 10.93 1.46 2.67
N ARG A 23 11.41 0.93 3.80
CA ARG A 23 12.80 0.45 3.93
C ARG A 23 13.13 -0.70 2.98
N LEU A 24 12.22 -1.65 2.82
CA LEU A 24 12.39 -2.75 1.86
C LEU A 24 12.41 -2.25 0.42
N ALA A 25 11.53 -1.32 0.09
CA ALA A 25 11.46 -0.72 -1.23
C ALA A 25 12.76 0.02 -1.58
N GLU A 26 13.29 0.82 -0.67
CA GLU A 26 14.59 1.50 -0.81
C GLU A 26 15.76 0.52 -0.95
N HIS A 27 15.77 -0.53 -0.13
CA HIS A 27 16.85 -1.54 -0.14
C HIS A 27 16.90 -2.32 -1.46
N HIS A 28 15.75 -2.64 -2.01
CA HIS A 28 15.64 -3.43 -3.25
C HIS A 28 15.51 -2.56 -4.51
N ASP A 29 15.48 -1.26 -4.38
CA ASP A 29 15.26 -0.31 -5.48
C ASP A 29 13.99 -0.60 -6.29
N VAL A 30 12.89 -0.84 -5.57
CA VAL A 30 11.56 -1.09 -6.14
C VAL A 30 10.53 -0.10 -5.60
N PRO A 31 9.42 0.17 -6.31
CA PRO A 31 8.38 1.06 -5.80
C PRO A 31 7.69 0.48 -4.56
N HIS A 32 7.43 1.35 -3.58
CA HIS A 32 6.47 1.11 -2.50
C HIS A 32 5.08 1.50 -2.98
N ILE A 33 4.17 0.55 -3.02
CA ILE A 33 2.82 0.71 -3.53
C ILE A 33 1.83 0.49 -2.39
N SER A 34 1.23 1.58 -1.91
CA SER A 34 0.16 1.53 -0.91
C SER A 34 -1.21 1.75 -1.56
N THR A 35 -2.25 1.13 -1.00
CA THR A 35 -3.63 1.25 -1.53
C THR A 35 -4.11 2.70 -1.61
N GLY A 36 -3.82 3.51 -0.59
CA GLY A 36 -4.20 4.92 -0.58
C GLY A 36 -3.51 5.73 -1.68
N ASP A 37 -2.22 5.50 -1.88
CA ASP A 37 -1.43 6.20 -2.91
C ASP A 37 -1.83 5.75 -4.32
N MET A 38 -2.05 4.45 -4.52
CA MET A 38 -2.59 3.93 -5.79
C MET A 38 -3.92 4.58 -6.16
N LEU A 39 -4.83 4.61 -5.22
CA LEU A 39 -6.16 5.16 -5.45
C LEU A 39 -6.11 6.65 -5.80
N ARG A 40 -5.33 7.43 -5.07
CA ARG A 40 -5.11 8.86 -5.37
C ARG A 40 -4.46 9.06 -6.74
N ALA A 41 -3.47 8.26 -7.07
CA ALA A 41 -2.77 8.33 -8.36
C ALA A 41 -3.70 7.96 -9.52
N ALA A 42 -4.50 6.89 -9.39
CA ALA A 42 -5.46 6.46 -10.39
C ALA A 42 -6.55 7.53 -10.65
N VAL A 43 -7.07 8.13 -9.58
CA VAL A 43 -8.05 9.24 -9.67
C VAL A 43 -7.42 10.45 -10.38
N LYS A 44 -6.21 10.82 -10.01
CA LYS A 44 -5.49 11.95 -10.62
C LYS A 44 -5.17 11.73 -12.10
N ALA A 45 -4.77 10.51 -12.46
CA ALA A 45 -4.47 10.13 -13.83
C ALA A 45 -5.72 9.94 -14.69
N GLY A 46 -6.91 9.80 -14.07
CA GLY A 46 -8.16 9.56 -14.77
C GLY A 46 -8.24 8.20 -15.44
N THR A 47 -7.62 7.17 -14.85
CA THR A 47 -7.74 5.81 -15.36
C THR A 47 -9.18 5.30 -15.25
N GLU A 48 -9.53 4.22 -15.94
CA GLU A 48 -10.89 3.68 -15.92
C GLU A 48 -11.37 3.40 -14.49
N PHE A 49 -10.58 2.65 -13.72
CA PHE A 49 -10.93 2.35 -12.32
C PHE A 49 -10.74 3.53 -11.39
N GLY A 50 -9.81 4.44 -11.68
CA GLY A 50 -9.67 5.70 -10.96
C GLY A 50 -10.91 6.58 -11.06
N LEU A 51 -11.53 6.69 -12.22
CA LEU A 51 -12.78 7.43 -12.41
C LEU A 51 -13.98 6.76 -11.71
N LYS A 52 -14.06 5.44 -11.76
CA LYS A 52 -15.05 4.67 -10.99
C LYS A 52 -14.90 4.88 -9.48
N ALA A 53 -13.67 4.80 -8.99
CA ALA A 53 -13.36 5.05 -7.58
C ALA A 53 -13.73 6.47 -7.16
N LYS A 54 -13.39 7.48 -7.98
CA LYS A 54 -13.74 8.87 -7.71
C LYS A 54 -15.25 9.06 -7.58
N SER A 55 -16.04 8.52 -8.49
CA SER A 55 -17.50 8.61 -8.46
C SER A 55 -18.08 8.04 -7.16
N VAL A 56 -17.59 6.88 -6.72
CA VAL A 56 -18.01 6.23 -5.47
C VAL A 56 -17.61 7.05 -4.25
N MET A 57 -16.39 7.58 -4.22
CA MET A 57 -15.87 8.41 -3.13
C MET A 57 -16.61 9.74 -3.03
N ASP A 58 -16.89 10.40 -4.15
CA ASP A 58 -17.65 11.65 -4.20
C ASP A 58 -19.09 11.46 -3.69
N ALA A 59 -19.66 10.25 -3.85
CA ALA A 59 -20.96 9.88 -3.28
C ALA A 59 -20.89 9.49 -1.79
N GLY A 60 -19.71 9.55 -1.16
CA GLY A 60 -19.50 9.17 0.24
C GLY A 60 -19.60 7.67 0.51
N GLN A 61 -19.45 6.86 -0.53
CA GLN A 61 -19.50 5.40 -0.44
C GLN A 61 -18.10 4.79 -0.36
N LEU A 62 -18.03 3.54 0.13
CA LEU A 62 -16.78 2.78 0.15
C LEU A 62 -16.48 2.20 -1.23
N VAL A 63 -15.20 2.24 -1.60
CA VAL A 63 -14.71 1.63 -2.83
C VAL A 63 -14.86 0.10 -2.74
N SER A 64 -15.52 -0.49 -3.73
CA SER A 64 -15.75 -1.94 -3.78
C SER A 64 -14.46 -2.71 -4.05
N ASP A 65 -14.45 -4.01 -3.70
CA ASP A 65 -13.34 -4.91 -4.00
C ASP A 65 -13.04 -4.95 -5.49
N GLU A 66 -14.05 -4.96 -6.35
CA GLU A 66 -13.89 -4.96 -7.81
C GLU A 66 -13.13 -3.73 -8.32
N ILE A 67 -13.49 -2.54 -7.84
CA ILE A 67 -12.81 -1.29 -8.21
C ILE A 67 -11.38 -1.29 -7.67
N MET A 68 -11.18 -1.72 -6.43
CA MET A 68 -9.84 -1.79 -5.82
C MET A 68 -8.93 -2.77 -6.55
N VAL A 69 -9.43 -3.94 -6.91
CA VAL A 69 -8.73 -4.94 -7.73
C VAL A 69 -8.31 -4.35 -9.08
N GLY A 70 -9.21 -3.62 -9.73
CA GLY A 70 -8.91 -2.94 -11.00
C GLY A 70 -7.81 -1.90 -10.86
N VAL A 71 -7.83 -1.07 -9.81
CA VAL A 71 -6.78 -0.08 -9.53
C VAL A 71 -5.43 -0.77 -9.26
N VAL A 72 -5.42 -1.89 -8.54
CA VAL A 72 -4.21 -2.68 -8.28
C VAL A 72 -3.67 -3.26 -9.59
N ASP A 73 -4.53 -3.86 -10.42
CA ASP A 73 -4.12 -4.44 -11.70
C ASP A 73 -3.51 -3.37 -12.63
N GLU A 74 -4.16 -2.23 -12.78
CA GLU A 74 -3.61 -1.10 -13.54
C GLU A 74 -2.22 -0.71 -13.03
N ARG A 75 -2.06 -0.54 -11.72
CA ARG A 75 -0.80 -0.11 -11.10
C ARG A 75 0.33 -1.14 -11.23
N LEU A 76 0.05 -2.42 -11.05
CA LEU A 76 1.07 -3.48 -11.15
C LEU A 76 1.53 -3.74 -12.59
N ASN A 77 0.79 -3.26 -13.57
CA ASN A 77 1.17 -3.30 -14.99
C ASN A 77 1.93 -2.05 -15.47
N GLU A 78 2.07 -1.03 -14.65
CA GLU A 78 2.96 0.09 -14.97
C GLU A 78 4.43 -0.38 -15.03
N ALA A 79 5.22 0.21 -15.93
CA ALA A 79 6.56 -0.26 -16.27
C ALA A 79 7.49 -0.41 -15.05
N ASP A 80 7.44 0.54 -14.10
CA ASP A 80 8.28 0.50 -12.90
C ASP A 80 8.01 -0.74 -12.02
N ALA A 81 6.73 -1.08 -11.81
CA ALA A 81 6.32 -2.24 -11.04
C ALA A 81 6.47 -3.55 -11.83
N ALA A 82 6.10 -3.52 -13.11
CA ALA A 82 6.15 -4.67 -13.98
C ALA A 82 7.58 -5.20 -14.16
N ASP A 83 8.53 -4.28 -14.37
CA ASP A 83 9.92 -4.62 -14.71
C ASP A 83 10.80 -4.79 -13.48
N ARG A 84 10.62 -3.95 -12.46
CA ARG A 84 11.49 -3.90 -11.28
C ARG A 84 10.95 -4.68 -10.08
N GLY A 85 9.67 -5.02 -10.06
CA GLY A 85 8.99 -5.55 -8.89
C GLY A 85 8.43 -4.46 -7.99
N TYR A 86 8.01 -4.81 -6.78
CA TYR A 86 7.31 -3.87 -5.87
C TYR A 86 7.20 -4.40 -4.44
N ILE A 87 6.95 -3.49 -3.52
CA ILE A 87 6.44 -3.79 -2.19
C ILE A 87 4.99 -3.30 -2.12
N LEU A 88 4.02 -4.22 -2.07
CA LEU A 88 2.60 -3.93 -2.01
C LEU A 88 2.12 -3.88 -0.56
N ASP A 89 1.59 -2.75 -0.14
CA ASP A 89 1.20 -2.46 1.23
C ASP A 89 -0.29 -2.13 1.33
N GLY A 90 -1.00 -2.87 2.17
CA GLY A 90 -2.41 -2.65 2.44
C GLY A 90 -3.39 -3.33 1.48
N PHE A 91 -2.91 -4.23 0.64
CA PHE A 91 -3.70 -5.09 -0.22
C PHE A 91 -3.03 -6.48 -0.29
N PRO A 92 -3.77 -7.61 -0.26
CA PRO A 92 -5.22 -7.72 -0.12
C PRO A 92 -5.73 -7.50 1.32
N ARG A 93 -7.01 -7.16 1.48
CA ARG A 93 -7.69 -7.01 2.77
C ARG A 93 -8.86 -7.97 2.93
N THR A 94 -9.30 -8.60 1.86
CA THR A 94 -10.37 -9.60 1.82
C THR A 94 -9.92 -10.83 1.07
N GLU A 95 -10.61 -11.95 1.27
CA GLU A 95 -10.35 -13.19 0.54
C GLU A 95 -10.53 -13.00 -0.97
N ALA A 96 -11.60 -12.31 -1.38
CA ALA A 96 -11.86 -12.01 -2.79
C ALA A 96 -10.73 -11.19 -3.44
N GLN A 97 -10.17 -10.22 -2.70
CA GLN A 97 -8.99 -9.47 -3.16
C GLN A 97 -7.74 -10.36 -3.25
N ALA A 98 -7.54 -11.30 -2.32
CA ALA A 98 -6.41 -12.23 -2.35
C ALA A 98 -6.47 -13.15 -3.56
N GLU A 99 -7.62 -13.74 -3.84
CA GLU A 99 -7.85 -14.57 -5.04
C GLU A 99 -7.63 -13.76 -6.34
N ALA A 100 -8.09 -12.51 -6.37
CA ALA A 100 -7.87 -11.64 -7.51
C ALA A 100 -6.39 -11.32 -7.71
N LEU A 101 -5.65 -11.03 -6.62
CA LEU A 101 -4.21 -10.78 -6.67
C LEU A 101 -3.45 -11.99 -7.22
N GLU A 102 -3.82 -13.21 -6.81
CA GLU A 102 -3.22 -14.45 -7.32
C GLU A 102 -3.39 -14.56 -8.84
N ARG A 103 -4.57 -14.23 -9.35
CA ARG A 103 -4.84 -14.21 -10.81
C ARG A 103 -4.02 -13.14 -11.54
N ILE A 104 -3.97 -11.92 -10.98
CA ILE A 104 -3.21 -10.78 -11.54
C ILE A 104 -1.71 -11.11 -11.62
N THR A 105 -1.19 -11.76 -10.61
CA THR A 105 0.25 -12.06 -10.49
C THR A 105 0.67 -13.40 -11.08
N ALA A 106 -0.25 -14.16 -11.69
CA ALA A 106 0.01 -15.52 -12.21
C ALA A 106 1.20 -15.59 -13.18
N SER A 107 1.40 -14.58 -14.02
CA SER A 107 2.54 -14.51 -14.97
C SER A 107 3.84 -14.00 -14.33
N ARG A 108 3.75 -13.34 -13.20
CA ARG A 108 4.86 -12.76 -12.43
C ARG A 108 4.58 -12.97 -10.93
N PRO A 109 4.79 -14.20 -10.42
CA PRO A 109 4.41 -14.58 -9.07
C PRO A 109 5.07 -13.73 -7.99
N LEU A 110 4.43 -13.68 -6.84
CA LEU A 110 5.00 -13.07 -5.63
C LEU A 110 6.19 -13.88 -5.14
N ASP A 111 7.23 -13.21 -4.69
CA ASP A 111 8.41 -13.85 -4.07
C ASP A 111 8.15 -14.14 -2.58
N ALA A 112 7.41 -13.25 -1.91
CA ALA A 112 7.09 -13.42 -0.50
C ALA A 112 5.82 -12.67 -0.08
N VAL A 113 5.19 -13.16 0.97
CA VAL A 113 4.15 -12.47 1.73
C VAL A 113 4.64 -12.33 3.17
N LEU A 114 4.79 -11.10 3.64
CA LEU A 114 5.26 -10.81 4.99
C LEU A 114 4.09 -10.32 5.85
N ASN A 115 3.79 -11.04 6.91
CA ASN A 115 2.77 -10.65 7.87
C ASN A 115 3.44 -10.11 9.14
N LEU A 116 3.19 -8.84 9.46
CA LEU A 116 3.68 -8.22 10.70
C LEU A 116 2.65 -8.42 11.81
N GLU A 117 2.96 -9.34 12.70
CA GLU A 117 2.18 -9.58 13.91
C GLU A 117 2.73 -8.77 15.08
N VAL A 118 1.89 -7.94 15.68
CA VAL A 118 2.23 -7.09 16.82
C VAL A 118 1.11 -7.23 17.84
N PRO A 119 1.43 -7.37 19.14
CA PRO A 119 0.43 -7.42 20.21
C PRO A 119 -0.52 -6.22 20.15
N GLU A 120 -1.79 -6.44 20.48
CA GLU A 120 -2.83 -5.43 20.33
C GLU A 120 -2.60 -4.19 21.21
N ASP A 121 -2.11 -4.37 22.43
CA ASP A 121 -1.74 -3.30 23.33
C ASP A 121 -0.66 -2.39 22.73
N VAL A 122 0.36 -2.96 22.09
CA VAL A 122 1.40 -2.21 21.40
C VAL A 122 0.85 -1.46 20.18
N VAL A 123 -0.06 -2.07 19.44
CA VAL A 123 -0.72 -1.43 18.30
C VAL A 123 -1.54 -0.23 18.77
N LEU A 124 -2.34 -0.39 19.82
CA LEU A 124 -3.16 0.69 20.40
C LEU A 124 -2.28 1.84 20.90
N GLU A 125 -1.20 1.54 21.60
CA GLU A 125 -0.24 2.55 22.05
C GLU A 125 0.35 3.34 20.87
N ARG A 126 0.80 2.66 19.83
CA ARG A 126 1.35 3.29 18.62
C ARG A 126 0.34 4.15 17.89
N MET A 127 -0.90 3.69 17.79
CA MET A 127 -1.97 4.44 17.11
C MET A 127 -2.33 5.72 17.84
N THR A 128 -2.40 5.70 19.18
CA THR A 128 -2.69 6.89 19.98
C THR A 128 -1.59 7.93 19.91
N LYS A 129 -0.35 7.49 19.76
CA LYS A 129 0.84 8.36 19.65
C LYS A 129 1.17 8.79 18.22
N ARG A 130 0.51 8.22 17.23
CA ARG A 130 0.76 8.50 15.81
C ARG A 130 0.36 9.93 15.44
N ARG A 131 1.24 10.60 14.72
CA ARG A 131 1.02 11.90 14.10
C ARG A 131 1.42 11.84 12.64
N VAL A 132 0.76 12.63 11.82
CA VAL A 132 1.04 12.73 10.39
C VAL A 132 1.37 14.18 10.08
N CYS A 133 2.49 14.43 9.46
CA CYS A 133 2.83 15.76 8.99
C CYS A 133 1.87 16.18 7.88
N VAL A 134 1.20 17.31 8.06
CA VAL A 134 0.24 17.83 7.07
C VAL A 134 0.91 18.30 5.77
N THR A 135 2.19 18.61 5.84
CA THR A 135 2.96 19.14 4.70
C THR A 135 3.53 18.02 3.82
N CYS A 136 4.13 16.98 4.41
CA CYS A 136 4.83 15.94 3.67
C CYS A 136 4.23 14.54 3.82
N GLY A 137 3.19 14.36 4.64
CA GLY A 137 2.53 13.08 4.87
C GLY A 137 3.34 12.06 5.69
N ARG A 138 4.54 12.39 6.15
CA ARG A 138 5.35 11.48 6.98
C ARG A 138 4.68 11.19 8.30
N ILE A 139 4.89 9.97 8.78
CA ILE A 139 4.36 9.49 10.05
C ILE A 139 5.43 9.66 11.13
N TYR A 140 5.01 10.21 12.27
CA TYR A 140 5.83 10.41 13.46
C TYR A 140 5.11 9.85 14.69
N SER A 141 5.86 9.64 15.76
CA SER A 141 5.31 9.37 17.09
C SER A 141 5.48 10.60 17.97
N VAL A 142 4.55 10.79 18.90
CA VAL A 142 4.68 11.83 19.96
C VAL A 142 5.97 11.66 20.75
N ASP A 143 6.42 10.42 20.96
CA ASP A 143 7.64 10.10 21.69
C ASP A 143 8.93 10.31 20.87
N SER A 144 8.79 10.44 19.56
CA SER A 144 9.91 10.65 18.63
C SER A 144 9.50 11.68 17.58
N PRO A 145 9.37 12.96 17.99
CA PRO A 145 9.01 14.03 17.06
C PRO A 145 10.11 14.23 16.02
N PRO A 146 9.80 14.86 14.88
CA PRO A 146 10.81 15.22 13.90
C PRO A 146 11.84 16.20 14.50
N ALA A 147 13.04 16.18 13.95
CA ALA A 147 14.14 17.05 14.40
C ALA A 147 13.94 18.55 14.09
N VAL A 148 12.83 18.90 13.44
CA VAL A 148 12.47 20.28 13.06
C VAL A 148 11.12 20.64 13.66
N ASP A 149 10.93 21.88 14.03
CA ASP A 149 9.66 22.40 14.54
C ASP A 149 8.55 22.25 13.49
N TRP A 150 7.36 21.96 14.00
CA TRP A 150 6.15 21.72 13.18
C TRP A 150 5.65 23.00 12.51
#